data_ad9115eb857396d711567623fae101ce
#
_entry.id   ad9115eb857396d711567623fae101ce
#
_cell.length_a   1.000
_cell.length_b   1.000
_cell.length_c   1.000
_cell.angle_alpha   90.00
_cell.angle_beta   90.00
_cell.angle_gamma   90.00
#
_symmetry.space_group_name_H-M   'P 1'
#
loop_
_entity.id
_entity.type
_entity.pdbx_description
1 polymer ?
#
loop_
_entity_poly.entity_id
_entity_poly.type
_entity_poly.pdbx_seq_one_letter_code
_entity_poly.pdbx_strand_id
1 'polypeptide(L)'
;MASSGGHWKTLAEAQKLTQSTKIPGVFEEDIKRNNPLERFPVAQAAGTGLKIEWLRESTGTEDAVTEADVGDQLVWGEDVDYTEVESTLRYMYIQRKLDRYVQNIYGTYNDYKAQVLLEMEKGLKRKIGDRIIYADTTYGGTPTQFDGLHALAAERGAPWTTSSNTNNKQNMDMASGALSLLYLRTQIDNMRYGVSEILIPAQLGIRFDAAYQERGFTYSVSSNETNHFMMLTQSVNELGRPILFFMGIPLVRTDYLVREEDGTGTGSTSNKRAKYSSTEAFSLFCVKYGNVLAREPGITYAYGGTEGEGDLYELWTWERLEDYNAGGMRMDSYGSVLLGSTLCLGRIFDITDEALVA
;
A
#
# COMPACT_ATOMS: atom_id res chain seq x y z
N MET A 1 30.11 75.76 -16.60
CA MET A 1 29.85 75.02 -15.34
C MET A 1 29.32 73.67 -15.71
N ALA A 2 30.13 72.64 -15.62
CA ALA A 2 29.75 71.29 -15.88
C ALA A 2 29.07 70.70 -14.62
N SER A 3 27.79 70.40 -14.73
CA SER A 3 27.04 69.71 -13.71
C SER A 3 27.64 68.31 -13.52
N SER A 4 28.29 68.10 -12.41
CA SER A 4 28.67 66.76 -11.99
C SER A 4 27.43 65.96 -11.58
N GLY A 5 26.83 65.32 -12.58
CA GLY A 5 25.75 64.36 -12.33
C GLY A 5 26.27 63.25 -11.42
N GLY A 6 25.85 63.26 -10.18
CA GLY A 6 26.11 62.22 -9.27
C GLY A 6 25.67 60.88 -9.87
N HIS A 7 26.60 59.98 -10.09
CA HIS A 7 26.30 58.61 -10.52
C HIS A 7 25.57 57.85 -9.42
N TRP A 8 24.26 57.99 -9.39
CA TRP A 8 23.43 57.13 -8.55
C TRP A 8 23.46 55.72 -9.13
N LYS A 9 23.89 54.78 -8.33
CA LYS A 9 23.77 53.37 -8.74
C LYS A 9 22.30 53.06 -9.00
N THR A 10 22.03 52.50 -10.16
CA THR A 10 20.66 52.06 -10.47
C THR A 10 20.26 50.92 -9.54
N LEU A 11 18.97 50.74 -9.29
CA LEU A 11 18.44 49.67 -8.49
C LEU A 11 18.99 48.28 -8.95
N ALA A 12 19.15 48.13 -10.28
CA ALA A 12 19.72 46.94 -10.87
C ALA A 12 21.19 46.70 -10.52
N GLU A 13 21.98 47.79 -10.39
CA GLU A 13 23.37 47.69 -9.94
C GLU A 13 23.48 47.44 -8.44
N ALA A 14 22.55 48.01 -7.64
CA ALA A 14 22.46 47.73 -6.21
C ALA A 14 22.04 46.26 -5.96
N GLN A 15 21.16 45.70 -6.76
CA GLN A 15 20.76 44.30 -6.69
C GLN A 15 21.92 43.33 -6.99
N LYS A 16 22.86 43.71 -7.89
CA LYS A 16 24.06 42.90 -8.15
C LYS A 16 25.00 42.84 -6.95
N LEU A 17 25.01 43.88 -6.11
CA LEU A 17 25.82 43.94 -4.89
C LEU A 17 25.12 43.28 -3.70
N THR A 18 23.81 43.10 -3.78
CA THR A 18 23.03 42.44 -2.73
C THR A 18 23.15 40.94 -2.92
N GLN A 19 23.79 40.27 -1.98
CA GLN A 19 23.82 38.80 -1.98
C GLN A 19 22.39 38.31 -1.80
N SER A 20 21.92 37.48 -2.72
CA SER A 20 20.60 36.84 -2.55
C SER A 20 20.60 35.99 -1.30
N THR A 21 19.62 36.20 -0.43
CA THR A 21 19.41 35.34 0.75
C THR A 21 19.00 33.96 0.26
N LYS A 22 19.86 32.98 0.47
CA LYS A 22 19.55 31.57 0.19
C LYS A 22 18.98 30.95 1.46
N ILE A 23 17.81 30.38 1.36
CA ILE A 23 17.19 29.63 2.43
C ILE A 23 17.78 28.22 2.39
N PRO A 24 18.46 27.75 3.45
CA PRO A 24 18.99 26.38 3.48
C PRO A 24 17.82 25.38 3.54
N GLY A 25 18.02 24.21 2.95
CA GLY A 25 17.01 23.17 2.89
C GLY A 25 16.32 23.07 1.53
N VAL A 26 15.49 22.07 1.39
CA VAL A 26 14.71 21.77 0.20
C VAL A 26 13.24 21.66 0.59
N PHE A 27 12.36 22.37 -0.11
CA PHE A 27 10.94 22.21 0.02
C PHE A 27 10.49 21.02 -0.82
N GLU A 28 9.74 20.12 -0.20
CA GLU A 28 9.21 18.94 -0.88
C GLU A 28 7.87 19.28 -1.53
N GLU A 29 7.79 19.13 -2.84
CA GLU A 29 6.53 19.32 -3.60
C GLU A 29 5.83 18.00 -3.93
N ASP A 30 6.59 16.88 -4.00
CA ASP A 30 6.02 15.56 -4.26
C ASP A 30 5.78 14.82 -2.94
N ILE A 31 4.61 15.01 -2.35
CA ILE A 31 4.20 14.37 -1.11
C ILE A 31 3.16 13.30 -1.40
N LYS A 32 3.41 12.06 -0.95
CA LYS A 32 2.44 10.97 -0.97
C LYS A 32 1.97 10.65 0.45
N ARG A 33 0.66 10.69 0.64
CA ARG A 33 0.03 10.48 1.94
C ARG A 33 -0.28 9.01 2.18
N ASN A 34 -0.29 8.63 3.47
CA ASN A 34 -0.69 7.32 3.95
C ASN A 34 0.04 6.17 3.27
N ASN A 35 1.36 6.11 3.48
CA ASN A 35 2.17 5.01 2.99
C ASN A 35 1.71 3.69 3.64
N PRO A 36 1.38 2.65 2.86
CA PRO A 36 1.00 1.35 3.40
C PRO A 36 2.03 0.76 4.36
N LEU A 37 3.33 0.97 4.12
CA LEU A 37 4.39 0.49 5.00
C LEU A 37 4.28 1.04 6.44
N GLU A 38 3.78 2.26 6.62
CA GLU A 38 3.62 2.87 7.95
C GLU A 38 2.40 2.34 8.70
N ARG A 39 1.49 1.68 8.00
CA ARG A 39 0.23 1.20 8.55
C ARG A 39 0.24 -0.31 8.80
N PHE A 40 0.98 -1.04 7.99
CA PHE A 40 1.07 -2.49 8.13
C PHE A 40 1.92 -2.86 9.34
N PRO A 41 1.55 -3.90 10.07
CA PRO A 41 2.44 -4.48 11.06
C PRO A 41 3.70 -4.97 10.36
N VAL A 42 4.83 -4.54 10.88
CA VAL A 42 6.15 -4.89 10.38
C VAL A 42 6.75 -5.90 11.34
N ALA A 43 7.20 -7.04 10.81
CA ALA A 43 7.76 -8.10 11.63
C ALA A 43 9.09 -8.60 11.05
N GLN A 44 10.05 -8.85 11.92
CA GLN A 44 11.34 -9.40 11.53
C GLN A 44 11.21 -10.91 11.34
N ALA A 45 11.61 -11.41 10.18
CA ALA A 45 11.73 -12.83 9.92
C ALA A 45 13.04 -13.34 10.54
N ALA A 46 12.95 -13.94 11.70
CA ALA A 46 14.07 -14.62 12.34
C ALA A 46 14.29 -15.98 11.66
N GLY A 47 15.30 -16.10 10.82
CA GLY A 47 15.60 -17.36 10.16
C GLY A 47 16.67 -17.24 9.10
N THR A 48 17.35 -18.32 8.83
CA THR A 48 18.45 -18.44 7.85
C THR A 48 17.98 -18.63 6.40
N GLY A 49 16.65 -18.54 6.15
CA GLY A 49 16.07 -18.81 4.84
C GLY A 49 15.62 -17.57 4.09
N LEU A 50 15.74 -17.62 2.77
CA LEU A 50 15.15 -16.61 1.88
C LEU A 50 13.63 -16.76 1.76
N LYS A 51 13.09 -17.92 2.11
CA LYS A 51 11.68 -18.29 2.03
C LYS A 51 11.07 -18.36 3.44
N ILE A 52 9.86 -17.86 3.54
CA ILE A 52 9.01 -17.99 4.72
C ILE A 52 7.85 -18.88 4.32
N GLU A 53 7.66 -19.98 5.03
CA GLU A 53 6.65 -21.00 4.74
C GLU A 53 5.69 -21.13 5.93
N TRP A 54 4.41 -21.28 5.62
CA TRP A 54 3.37 -21.54 6.62
C TRP A 54 2.26 -22.41 6.04
N LEU A 55 1.53 -23.09 6.92
CA LEU A 55 0.44 -23.96 6.55
C LEU A 55 -0.90 -23.24 6.68
N ARG A 56 -1.78 -23.47 5.73
CA ARG A 56 -3.19 -23.08 5.77
C ARG A 56 -4.05 -24.34 5.71
N GLU A 57 -5.09 -24.38 6.52
CA GLU A 57 -6.13 -25.39 6.42
C GLU A 57 -7.00 -25.11 5.17
N SER A 58 -7.12 -26.09 4.28
CA SER A 58 -7.82 -25.93 3.01
C SER A 58 -9.26 -26.45 3.06
N THR A 59 -9.52 -27.49 3.83
CA THR A 59 -10.85 -28.08 4.04
C THR A 59 -11.30 -27.94 5.50
N GLY A 60 -12.60 -27.75 5.69
CA GLY A 60 -13.18 -27.72 7.03
C GLY A 60 -13.14 -29.09 7.70
N THR A 61 -12.86 -29.12 8.98
CA THR A 61 -12.90 -30.37 9.80
C THR A 61 -14.30 -30.98 9.83
N GLU A 62 -15.31 -30.24 9.45
CA GLU A 62 -16.72 -30.66 9.40
C GLU A 62 -16.94 -31.76 8.36
N ASP A 63 -16.21 -31.71 7.24
CA ASP A 63 -16.31 -32.68 6.15
C ASP A 63 -15.73 -34.05 6.53
N ALA A 64 -14.88 -34.11 7.54
CA ALA A 64 -14.33 -35.35 8.10
C ALA A 64 -15.25 -36.04 9.11
N VAL A 65 -16.36 -35.41 9.52
CA VAL A 65 -17.33 -35.96 10.46
C VAL A 65 -18.30 -36.88 9.69
N THR A 66 -18.29 -38.17 10.01
CA THR A 66 -19.19 -39.16 9.43
C THR A 66 -20.29 -39.50 10.42
N GLU A 67 -21.51 -39.46 9.97
CA GLU A 67 -22.68 -39.90 10.76
C GLU A 67 -22.91 -41.39 10.53
N ALA A 68 -23.15 -42.14 11.58
CA ALA A 68 -23.44 -43.57 11.54
C ALA A 68 -24.63 -43.92 12.46
N ASP A 69 -25.41 -44.93 12.08
CA ASP A 69 -26.47 -45.46 12.94
C ASP A 69 -25.95 -46.47 13.96
N VAL A 70 -26.77 -46.77 14.95
CA VAL A 70 -26.41 -47.71 16.01
C VAL A 70 -26.25 -49.11 15.43
N GLY A 71 -25.02 -49.63 15.49
CA GLY A 71 -24.69 -50.94 14.96
C GLY A 71 -24.02 -50.94 13.57
N ASP A 72 -23.84 -49.80 12.96
CA ASP A 72 -23.11 -49.67 11.72
C ASP A 72 -21.59 -49.79 11.93
N GLN A 73 -20.91 -50.24 10.89
CA GLN A 73 -19.45 -50.28 10.87
C GLN A 73 -18.91 -48.87 10.72
N LEU A 74 -18.10 -48.40 11.67
CA LEU A 74 -17.45 -47.10 11.58
C LEU A 74 -16.44 -47.07 10.44
N VAL A 75 -16.55 -46.08 9.59
CA VAL A 75 -15.61 -45.80 8.48
C VAL A 75 -14.60 -44.78 8.95
N TRP A 76 -13.31 -45.02 8.67
CA TRP A 76 -12.28 -44.01 8.94
C TRP A 76 -12.45 -42.84 7.97
N GLY A 77 -12.61 -41.65 8.52
CA GLY A 77 -12.72 -40.43 7.72
C GLY A 77 -11.39 -40.03 7.09
N GLU A 78 -11.45 -39.15 6.13
CA GLU A 78 -10.27 -38.54 5.53
C GLU A 78 -9.66 -37.50 6.48
N ASP A 79 -8.34 -37.32 6.39
CA ASP A 79 -7.61 -36.32 7.18
C ASP A 79 -7.88 -34.90 6.66
N VAL A 80 -7.70 -33.91 7.52
CA VAL A 80 -7.76 -32.50 7.13
C VAL A 80 -6.61 -32.15 6.21
N ASP A 81 -6.93 -31.54 5.07
CA ASP A 81 -5.95 -31.10 4.10
C ASP A 81 -5.33 -29.75 4.48
N TYR A 82 -4.00 -29.71 4.45
CA TYR A 82 -3.23 -28.48 4.64
C TYR A 82 -2.57 -28.04 3.35
N THR A 83 -2.67 -26.77 3.05
CA THR A 83 -1.95 -26.14 1.94
C THR A 83 -0.73 -25.41 2.46
N GLU A 84 0.44 -25.79 1.95
CA GLU A 84 1.68 -25.08 2.21
C GLU A 84 1.75 -23.81 1.36
N VAL A 85 2.00 -22.67 2.00
CA VAL A 85 2.13 -21.38 1.34
C VAL A 85 3.51 -20.83 1.62
N GLU A 86 4.17 -20.36 0.57
CA GLU A 86 5.50 -19.78 0.66
C GLU A 86 5.52 -18.31 0.21
N SER A 87 6.35 -17.51 0.84
CA SER A 87 6.69 -16.18 0.39
C SER A 87 8.19 -15.97 0.42
N THR A 88 8.74 -15.40 -0.64
CA THR A 88 10.18 -15.18 -0.76
C THR A 88 10.52 -13.74 -0.44
N LEU A 89 11.47 -13.51 0.45
CA LEU A 89 12.04 -12.19 0.72
C LEU A 89 12.76 -11.67 -0.53
N ARG A 90 12.44 -10.46 -0.93
CA ARG A 90 13.00 -9.82 -2.11
C ARG A 90 13.87 -8.63 -1.73
N TYR A 91 14.95 -8.50 -2.47
CA TYR A 91 15.94 -7.45 -2.28
C TYR A 91 15.57 -6.19 -3.03
N MET A 92 15.55 -5.07 -2.32
CA MET A 92 15.37 -3.73 -2.89
C MET A 92 16.51 -2.84 -2.44
N TYR A 93 17.09 -2.09 -3.35
CA TYR A 93 18.19 -1.21 -3.02
C TYR A 93 18.13 0.11 -3.80
N ILE A 94 18.74 1.11 -3.22
CA ILE A 94 19.02 2.38 -3.86
C ILE A 94 20.51 2.70 -3.65
N GLN A 95 21.18 3.11 -4.70
CA GLN A 95 22.61 3.42 -4.65
C GLN A 95 22.89 4.78 -5.25
N ARG A 96 23.73 5.57 -4.59
CA ARG A 96 24.15 6.90 -5.02
C ARG A 96 25.64 7.04 -4.94
N LYS A 97 26.21 7.73 -5.94
CA LYS A 97 27.63 8.14 -5.95
C LYS A 97 27.69 9.61 -5.51
N LEU A 98 28.64 9.92 -4.65
CA LEU A 98 28.89 11.26 -4.15
C LEU A 98 30.26 11.71 -4.63
N ASP A 99 30.33 12.67 -5.55
CA ASP A 99 31.58 13.26 -6.00
C ASP A 99 32.20 14.08 -4.86
N ARG A 100 33.46 13.80 -4.55
CA ARG A 100 34.19 14.44 -3.47
C ARG A 100 34.39 15.93 -3.72
N TYR A 101 34.55 16.34 -4.96
CA TYR A 101 34.66 17.76 -5.31
C TYR A 101 33.38 18.53 -5.06
N VAL A 102 32.24 17.95 -5.45
CA VAL A 102 30.92 18.52 -5.18
C VAL A 102 30.65 18.65 -3.68
N GLN A 103 31.01 17.61 -2.92
CA GLN A 103 30.86 17.63 -1.46
C GLN A 103 31.70 18.76 -0.81
N ASN A 104 32.91 18.98 -1.26
CA ASN A 104 33.79 20.03 -0.73
C ASN A 104 33.29 21.44 -1.06
N ILE A 105 32.72 21.67 -2.23
CA ILE A 105 32.21 22.98 -2.65
C ILE A 105 30.87 23.31 -1.98
N TYR A 106 29.95 22.36 -1.96
CA TYR A 106 28.57 22.59 -1.49
C TYR A 106 28.37 22.27 -0.01
N GLY A 107 29.28 21.57 0.65
CA GLY A 107 29.20 21.19 2.05
C GLY A 107 29.18 22.36 3.04
N THR A 108 29.47 23.57 2.59
CA THR A 108 29.44 24.78 3.41
C THR A 108 28.03 25.32 3.66
N TYR A 109 27.08 25.02 2.79
CA TYR A 109 25.72 25.58 2.87
C TYR A 109 24.67 24.55 3.28
N ASN A 110 24.77 23.36 2.74
CA ASN A 110 23.91 22.21 3.07
C ASN A 110 24.83 20.99 3.19
N ASP A 111 24.60 20.17 4.19
CA ASP A 111 25.24 18.85 4.21
C ASP A 111 24.66 18.00 3.09
N TYR A 112 25.35 18.03 1.95
CA TYR A 112 24.94 17.32 0.73
C TYR A 112 24.82 15.80 0.96
N LYS A 113 25.68 15.26 1.83
CA LYS A 113 25.63 13.83 2.18
C LYS A 113 24.37 13.48 2.96
N ALA A 114 24.01 14.29 3.95
CA ALA A 114 22.78 14.09 4.74
C ALA A 114 21.53 14.25 3.87
N GLN A 115 21.53 15.23 2.95
CA GLN A 115 20.42 15.42 2.03
C GLN A 115 20.22 14.21 1.11
N VAL A 116 21.28 13.68 0.54
CA VAL A 116 21.21 12.48 -0.31
C VAL A 116 20.73 11.26 0.48
N LEU A 117 21.16 11.11 1.74
CA LEU A 117 20.72 10.03 2.60
C LEU A 117 19.21 10.09 2.86
N LEU A 118 18.69 11.26 3.18
CA LEU A 118 17.24 11.47 3.38
C LEU A 118 16.44 11.17 2.11
N GLU A 119 16.96 11.58 0.94
CA GLU A 119 16.32 11.28 -0.35
C GLU A 119 16.32 9.77 -0.65
N MET A 120 17.39 9.06 -0.29
CA MET A 120 17.48 7.61 -0.47
C MET A 120 16.49 6.88 0.42
N GLU A 121 16.43 7.21 1.70
CA GLU A 121 15.46 6.63 2.64
C GLU A 121 14.03 6.87 2.18
N LYS A 122 13.68 8.10 1.85
CA LYS A 122 12.38 8.47 1.32
C LYS A 122 12.02 7.73 0.03
N GLY A 123 12.98 7.63 -0.89
CA GLY A 123 12.80 6.92 -2.15
C GLY A 123 12.53 5.43 -1.94
N LEU A 124 13.30 4.79 -1.06
CA LEU A 124 13.13 3.36 -0.74
C LEU A 124 11.79 3.11 -0.03
N LYS A 125 11.46 3.93 0.97
CA LYS A 125 10.21 3.85 1.72
C LYS A 125 8.97 4.00 0.81
N ARG A 126 9.01 4.94 -0.13
CA ARG A 126 7.95 5.13 -1.13
C ARG A 126 7.84 3.95 -2.09
N LYS A 127 9.00 3.41 -2.51
CA LYS A 127 9.01 2.26 -3.42
C LYS A 127 8.47 1.00 -2.75
N ILE A 128 8.79 0.76 -1.49
CA ILE A 128 8.23 -0.35 -0.71
C ILE A 128 6.72 -0.20 -0.58
N GLY A 129 6.22 1.00 -0.22
CA GLY A 129 4.78 1.25 -0.14
C GLY A 129 4.03 1.00 -1.46
N ASP A 130 4.63 1.37 -2.59
CA ASP A 130 4.11 1.06 -3.91
C ASP A 130 4.09 -0.45 -4.19
N ARG A 131 5.16 -1.15 -3.80
CA ARG A 131 5.28 -2.60 -4.00
C ARG A 131 4.35 -3.41 -3.09
N ILE A 132 4.06 -2.94 -1.88
CA ILE A 132 3.07 -3.58 -1.01
C ILE A 132 1.73 -3.71 -1.73
N ILE A 133 1.35 -2.74 -2.57
CA ILE A 133 0.07 -2.78 -3.30
C ILE A 133 0.20 -3.52 -4.63
N TYR A 134 1.19 -3.16 -5.47
CA TYR A 134 1.24 -3.55 -6.89
C TYR A 134 2.36 -4.52 -7.27
N ALA A 135 3.12 -5.05 -6.32
CA ALA A 135 4.15 -6.03 -6.65
C ALA A 135 3.51 -7.35 -7.13
N ASP A 136 4.20 -8.02 -8.06
CA ASP A 136 3.74 -9.27 -8.64
C ASP A 136 4.97 -10.11 -9.03
N THR A 137 5.06 -11.34 -8.54
CA THR A 137 6.16 -12.27 -8.84
C THR A 137 6.16 -12.72 -10.30
N THR A 138 5.02 -12.68 -10.97
CA THR A 138 4.89 -13.08 -12.39
C THR A 138 5.28 -11.96 -13.36
N TYR A 139 5.50 -10.73 -12.86
CA TYR A 139 5.83 -9.59 -13.69
C TYR A 139 7.23 -9.68 -14.30
N GLY A 140 7.29 -9.53 -15.62
CA GLY A 140 8.57 -9.45 -16.36
C GLY A 140 9.27 -10.78 -16.56
N GLY A 141 8.67 -11.92 -16.24
CA GLY A 141 9.22 -13.27 -16.45
C GLY A 141 10.38 -13.63 -15.53
N THR A 142 10.89 -12.69 -14.73
CA THR A 142 11.91 -12.95 -13.71
C THR A 142 11.37 -12.52 -12.35
N PRO A 143 11.30 -13.39 -11.36
CA PRO A 143 10.68 -13.07 -10.08
C PRO A 143 11.61 -12.17 -9.23
N THR A 144 11.66 -10.89 -9.57
CA THR A 144 12.42 -9.88 -8.80
C THR A 144 11.59 -9.16 -7.75
N GLN A 145 10.26 -9.36 -7.76
CA GLN A 145 9.32 -8.74 -6.85
C GLN A 145 8.69 -9.80 -5.96
N PHE A 146 8.17 -9.38 -4.82
CA PHE A 146 7.27 -10.19 -4.01
C PHE A 146 5.82 -9.97 -4.44
N ASP A 147 4.87 -10.75 -3.93
CA ASP A 147 3.45 -10.57 -4.19
C ASP A 147 2.86 -9.50 -3.27
N GLY A 148 2.34 -8.43 -3.88
CA GLY A 148 1.62 -7.37 -3.18
C GLY A 148 0.13 -7.68 -3.01
N LEU A 149 -0.62 -6.75 -2.41
CA LEU A 149 -2.06 -6.92 -2.16
C LEU A 149 -2.85 -7.28 -3.41
N HIS A 150 -2.47 -6.73 -4.56
CA HIS A 150 -3.13 -6.96 -5.83
C HIS A 150 -2.99 -8.42 -6.29
N ALA A 151 -1.79 -8.98 -6.18
CA ALA A 151 -1.52 -10.37 -6.53
C ALA A 151 -2.13 -11.34 -5.51
N LEU A 152 -1.99 -11.04 -4.21
CA LEU A 152 -2.53 -11.86 -3.13
C LEU A 152 -4.05 -11.93 -3.13
N ALA A 153 -4.75 -10.87 -3.54
CA ALA A 153 -6.20 -10.90 -3.68
C ALA A 153 -6.68 -11.82 -4.81
N ALA A 154 -5.85 -12.04 -5.83
CA ALA A 154 -6.15 -12.93 -6.95
C ALA A 154 -5.85 -14.42 -6.64
N GLU A 155 -5.26 -14.75 -5.51
CA GLU A 155 -4.82 -16.11 -5.14
C GLU A 155 -5.98 -17.12 -5.12
N ARG A 156 -7.19 -16.69 -4.76
CA ARG A 156 -8.38 -17.56 -4.70
C ARG A 156 -9.02 -17.86 -6.04
N GLY A 157 -8.47 -17.40 -7.13
CA GLY A 157 -8.96 -17.66 -8.49
C GLY A 157 -9.90 -16.57 -9.02
N ALA A 158 -10.83 -16.97 -9.89
CA ALA A 158 -11.67 -16.04 -10.63
C ALA A 158 -12.50 -15.13 -9.72
N PRO A 159 -12.58 -13.83 -10.04
CA PRO A 159 -13.33 -12.86 -9.23
C PRO A 159 -14.85 -13.15 -9.29
N TRP A 160 -15.52 -12.74 -8.24
CA TRP A 160 -16.98 -12.70 -8.22
C TRP A 160 -17.47 -11.60 -9.17
N THR A 161 -18.46 -11.91 -9.98
CA THR A 161 -19.15 -10.96 -10.84
C THR A 161 -20.65 -11.02 -10.56
N THR A 162 -21.39 -10.01 -10.95
CA THR A 162 -22.84 -9.97 -10.82
C THR A 162 -23.55 -11.11 -11.56
N SER A 163 -22.90 -11.67 -12.58
CA SER A 163 -23.39 -12.79 -13.38
C SER A 163 -22.94 -14.17 -12.87
N SER A 164 -21.92 -14.23 -12.04
CA SER A 164 -21.35 -15.48 -11.50
C SER A 164 -21.28 -15.45 -9.98
N ASN A 165 -22.32 -15.97 -9.34
CA ASN A 165 -22.48 -15.94 -7.89
C ASN A 165 -21.69 -17.04 -7.15
N THR A 166 -20.99 -17.91 -7.87
CA THR A 166 -20.22 -19.03 -7.32
C THR A 166 -18.74 -18.73 -7.11
N ASN A 167 -18.26 -17.62 -7.66
CA ASN A 167 -16.86 -17.27 -7.63
C ASN A 167 -16.47 -16.60 -6.29
N ASN A 168 -15.19 -16.41 -6.13
CA ASN A 168 -14.59 -15.89 -4.93
C ASN A 168 -15.07 -14.46 -4.57
N LYS A 169 -15.93 -14.35 -3.57
CA LYS A 169 -16.48 -13.07 -3.10
C LYS A 169 -15.46 -12.13 -2.44
N GLN A 170 -14.24 -12.58 -2.19
CA GLN A 170 -13.18 -11.71 -1.68
C GLN A 170 -12.51 -10.85 -2.75
N ASN A 171 -12.65 -11.24 -4.01
CA ASN A 171 -12.19 -10.46 -5.14
C ASN A 171 -13.40 -10.17 -6.02
N MET A 172 -14.00 -8.98 -5.85
CA MET A 172 -15.24 -8.58 -6.53
C MET A 172 -14.95 -7.66 -7.70
N ASP A 173 -15.54 -7.97 -8.86
CA ASP A 173 -15.47 -7.17 -10.07
C ASP A 173 -16.74 -6.33 -10.22
N MET A 174 -16.59 -5.01 -10.32
CA MET A 174 -17.70 -4.08 -10.52
C MET A 174 -18.06 -3.88 -11.99
N ALA A 175 -17.33 -4.53 -12.92
CA ALA A 175 -17.57 -4.47 -14.37
C ALA A 175 -17.69 -3.02 -14.90
N SER A 176 -16.73 -2.17 -14.53
CA SER A 176 -16.71 -0.74 -14.87
C SER A 176 -17.94 0.04 -14.39
N GLY A 177 -18.46 -0.33 -13.24
CA GLY A 177 -19.61 0.33 -12.59
C GLY A 177 -19.24 1.17 -11.38
N ALA A 178 -20.21 1.97 -10.93
CA ALA A 178 -20.08 2.72 -9.67
C ALA A 178 -19.97 1.77 -8.47
N LEU A 179 -19.21 2.18 -7.45
CA LEU A 179 -19.10 1.39 -6.22
C LEU A 179 -20.45 1.31 -5.50
N SER A 180 -20.91 0.08 -5.25
CA SER A 180 -22.08 -0.19 -4.43
C SER A 180 -21.68 -0.39 -2.97
N LEU A 181 -22.35 0.32 -2.05
CA LEU A 181 -22.17 0.13 -0.62
C LEU A 181 -22.63 -1.25 -0.15
N LEU A 182 -23.61 -1.86 -0.85
CA LEU A 182 -24.04 -3.22 -0.59
C LEU A 182 -22.92 -4.22 -0.86
N TYR A 183 -22.18 -4.07 -1.97
CA TYR A 183 -21.05 -4.95 -2.28
C TYR A 183 -19.89 -4.75 -1.31
N LEU A 184 -19.63 -3.52 -0.89
CA LEU A 184 -18.64 -3.25 0.15
C LEU A 184 -19.01 -3.95 1.47
N ARG A 185 -20.28 -3.92 1.86
CA ARG A 185 -20.77 -4.66 3.02
C ARG A 185 -20.61 -6.16 2.86
N THR A 186 -20.99 -6.70 1.70
CA THR A 186 -20.81 -8.13 1.39
C THR A 186 -19.34 -8.53 1.46
N GLN A 187 -18.44 -7.66 1.00
CA GLN A 187 -17.00 -7.89 1.09
C GLN A 187 -16.54 -7.99 2.55
N ILE A 188 -17.00 -7.08 3.40
CA ILE A 188 -16.67 -7.09 4.85
C ILE A 188 -17.22 -8.36 5.52
N ASP A 189 -18.45 -8.75 5.22
CA ASP A 189 -19.08 -9.95 5.79
C ASP A 189 -18.38 -11.24 5.35
N ASN A 190 -17.79 -11.28 4.16
CA ASN A 190 -16.99 -12.41 3.67
C ASN A 190 -15.62 -12.54 4.35
N MET A 191 -15.12 -11.46 4.95
CA MET A 191 -13.86 -11.46 5.68
C MET A 191 -14.09 -11.93 7.14
N ARG A 192 -14.12 -13.25 7.33
CA ARG A 192 -14.49 -13.87 8.62
C ARG A 192 -13.61 -13.48 9.80
N TYR A 193 -12.36 -13.10 9.55
CA TYR A 193 -11.46 -12.59 10.60
C TYR A 193 -11.66 -11.09 10.91
N GLY A 194 -12.63 -10.45 10.22
CA GLY A 194 -12.89 -9.02 10.35
C GLY A 194 -11.96 -8.16 9.49
N VAL A 195 -12.23 -6.87 9.49
CA VAL A 195 -11.48 -5.87 8.72
C VAL A 195 -10.91 -4.83 9.67
N SER A 196 -9.62 -4.54 9.57
CA SER A 196 -8.96 -3.49 10.36
C SER A 196 -9.09 -2.13 9.70
N GLU A 197 -8.92 -2.07 8.38
CA GLU A 197 -8.98 -0.83 7.60
C GLU A 197 -9.48 -1.11 6.18
N ILE A 198 -10.05 -0.07 5.57
CA ILE A 198 -10.39 -0.04 4.15
C ILE A 198 -9.50 0.98 3.48
N LEU A 199 -8.60 0.52 2.60
CA LEU A 199 -7.73 1.37 1.80
C LEU A 199 -8.47 1.81 0.54
N ILE A 200 -8.59 3.12 0.34
CA ILE A 200 -9.29 3.70 -0.81
C ILE A 200 -8.38 4.70 -1.54
N PRO A 201 -8.47 4.80 -2.87
CA PRO A 201 -7.82 5.86 -3.62
C PRO A 201 -8.41 7.22 -3.26
N ALA A 202 -7.59 8.27 -3.38
CA ALA A 202 -7.99 9.62 -3.01
C ALA A 202 -9.24 10.10 -3.78
N GLN A 203 -9.38 9.71 -5.05
CA GLN A 203 -10.51 10.06 -5.91
C GLN A 203 -11.83 9.49 -5.37
N LEU A 204 -11.86 8.19 -5.06
CA LEU A 204 -13.05 7.57 -4.48
C LEU A 204 -13.36 8.12 -3.08
N GLY A 205 -12.35 8.56 -2.34
CA GLY A 205 -12.54 9.22 -1.06
C GLY A 205 -13.44 10.44 -1.14
N ILE A 206 -13.37 11.23 -2.21
CA ILE A 206 -14.24 12.38 -2.44
C ILE A 206 -15.70 11.93 -2.65
N ARG A 207 -15.92 10.79 -3.32
CA ARG A 207 -17.26 10.23 -3.53
C ARG A 207 -17.90 9.74 -2.22
N PHE A 208 -17.09 9.17 -1.31
CA PHE A 208 -17.55 8.83 0.03
C PHE A 208 -17.95 10.08 0.84
N ASP A 209 -17.17 11.17 0.76
CA ASP A 209 -17.53 12.43 1.41
C ASP A 209 -18.85 13.00 0.88
N ALA A 210 -19.01 13.00 -0.44
CA ALA A 210 -20.25 13.44 -1.07
C ALA A 210 -21.45 12.61 -0.64
N ALA A 211 -21.32 11.27 -0.65
CA ALA A 211 -22.37 10.36 -0.22
C ALA A 211 -22.73 10.55 1.27
N TYR A 212 -21.74 10.84 2.12
CA TYR A 212 -22.01 11.17 3.53
C TYR A 212 -22.80 12.48 3.66
N GLN A 213 -22.41 13.52 2.93
CA GLN A 213 -23.09 14.82 2.96
C GLN A 213 -24.52 14.73 2.43
N GLU A 214 -24.73 14.09 1.29
CA GLU A 214 -26.04 13.90 0.69
C GLU A 214 -27.02 13.17 1.62
N ARG A 215 -26.56 12.13 2.28
CA ARG A 215 -27.36 11.36 3.24
C ARG A 215 -27.57 12.10 4.57
N GLY A 216 -26.60 12.89 5.02
CA GLY A 216 -26.73 13.72 6.21
C GLY A 216 -27.79 14.80 6.08
N PHE A 217 -28.01 15.34 4.89
CA PHE A 217 -29.03 16.37 4.63
C PHE A 217 -30.45 15.80 4.49
N THR A 218 -30.60 14.57 4.04
CA THR A 218 -31.91 13.92 3.87
C THR A 218 -32.47 13.33 5.16
N TYR A 219 -31.66 13.27 6.22
CA TYR A 219 -32.07 12.69 7.49
C TYR A 219 -32.59 13.79 8.43
N SER A 220 -33.84 14.19 8.23
CA SER A 220 -34.65 14.87 9.25
C SER A 220 -34.97 13.84 10.32
N VAL A 221 -34.30 13.92 11.46
CA VAL A 221 -34.62 13.12 12.64
C VAL A 221 -35.96 13.51 13.12
N SER A 222 -37.01 12.80 12.71
CA SER A 222 -38.27 12.76 13.41
C SER A 222 -38.00 12.16 14.79
N SER A 223 -38.31 12.89 15.83
CA SER A 223 -37.88 12.73 17.20
C SER A 223 -38.31 11.43 17.90
N ASN A 224 -38.77 10.40 17.19
CA ASN A 224 -39.30 9.17 17.75
C ASN A 224 -38.72 7.87 17.18
N GLU A 225 -37.75 7.91 16.28
CA GLU A 225 -37.09 6.68 15.80
C GLU A 225 -35.60 6.69 16.19
N THR A 226 -35.37 6.24 17.40
CA THR A 226 -34.05 5.81 17.88
C THR A 226 -33.62 4.59 17.10
N ASN A 227 -32.45 4.66 16.48
CA ASN A 227 -31.66 3.57 15.87
C ASN A 227 -31.74 3.42 14.34
N HIS A 228 -31.43 4.46 13.61
CA HIS A 228 -30.94 4.24 12.27
C HIS A 228 -29.40 4.16 12.30
N PHE A 229 -28.88 2.96 12.12
CA PHE A 229 -27.46 2.72 11.92
C PHE A 229 -27.02 3.42 10.63
N MET A 230 -26.39 4.57 10.74
CA MET A 230 -25.70 5.18 9.60
C MET A 230 -24.51 4.29 9.25
N MET A 231 -24.52 3.70 8.07
CA MET A 231 -23.38 2.90 7.58
C MET A 231 -22.10 3.74 7.48
N LEU A 232 -22.26 5.01 7.10
CA LEU A 232 -21.16 5.99 7.06
C LEU A 232 -21.26 6.88 8.29
N THR A 233 -20.22 6.87 9.11
CA THR A 233 -20.08 7.75 10.28
C THR A 233 -18.81 8.57 10.14
N GLN A 234 -18.80 9.75 10.75
CA GLN A 234 -17.66 10.64 10.76
C GLN A 234 -17.17 10.82 12.20
N SER A 235 -15.88 10.70 12.40
CA SER A 235 -15.20 11.06 13.63
C SER A 235 -14.11 12.09 13.34
N VAL A 236 -13.62 12.74 14.37
CA VAL A 236 -12.56 13.74 14.26
C VAL A 236 -11.31 13.15 14.87
N ASN A 237 -10.21 13.19 14.11
CA ASN A 237 -8.90 12.79 14.60
C ASN A 237 -8.41 13.78 15.67
N GLU A 238 -7.39 13.39 16.45
CA GLU A 238 -6.70 14.25 17.43
C GLU A 238 -6.26 15.61 16.86
N LEU A 239 -5.98 15.65 15.56
CA LEU A 239 -5.63 16.87 14.81
C LEU A 239 -6.84 17.68 14.30
N GLY A 240 -8.07 17.32 14.69
CA GLY A 240 -9.28 18.00 14.24
C GLY A 240 -9.71 17.69 12.79
N ARG A 241 -9.10 16.70 12.13
CA ARG A 241 -9.46 16.33 10.76
C ARG A 241 -10.55 15.26 10.75
N PRO A 242 -11.57 15.40 9.89
CA PRO A 242 -12.62 14.41 9.77
C PRO A 242 -12.08 13.12 9.15
N ILE A 243 -12.41 11.99 9.78
CA ILE A 243 -12.17 10.64 9.25
C ILE A 243 -13.54 9.98 9.07
N LEU A 244 -13.74 9.40 7.90
CA LEU A 244 -14.94 8.61 7.62
C LEU A 244 -14.75 7.16 8.05
N PHE A 245 -15.80 6.60 8.59
CA PHE A 245 -15.89 5.19 8.95
C PHE A 245 -17.05 4.56 8.19
N PHE A 246 -16.84 3.36 7.70
CA PHE A 246 -17.90 2.52 7.15
C PHE A 246 -18.15 1.34 8.08
N MET A 247 -19.33 1.24 8.65
CA MET A 247 -19.67 0.22 9.65
C MET A 247 -18.67 0.15 10.84
N GLY A 248 -18.12 1.30 11.25
CA GLY A 248 -17.12 1.37 12.30
C GLY A 248 -15.68 1.07 11.87
N ILE A 249 -15.46 0.76 10.59
CA ILE A 249 -14.12 0.51 10.02
C ILE A 249 -13.60 1.79 9.38
N PRO A 250 -12.37 2.23 9.68
CA PRO A 250 -11.81 3.46 9.13
C PRO A 250 -11.57 3.35 7.62
N LEU A 251 -11.98 4.37 6.88
CA LEU A 251 -11.68 4.57 5.46
C LEU A 251 -10.39 5.37 5.32
N VAL A 252 -9.34 4.72 4.85
CA VAL A 252 -8.02 5.33 4.71
C VAL A 252 -7.74 5.68 3.26
N ARG A 253 -7.60 6.97 2.99
CA ARG A 253 -7.22 7.47 1.67
C ARG A 253 -5.72 7.36 1.49
N THR A 254 -5.30 6.64 0.47
CA THR A 254 -3.88 6.51 0.14
C THR A 254 -3.60 7.00 -1.28
N ASP A 255 -2.52 7.76 -1.45
CA ASP A 255 -2.05 8.22 -2.76
C ASP A 255 -1.26 7.11 -3.50
N TYR A 256 -1.07 5.96 -2.87
CA TYR A 256 -0.44 4.77 -3.47
C TYR A 256 -1.41 3.92 -4.29
N LEU A 257 -2.71 4.03 -4.00
CA LEU A 257 -3.75 3.48 -4.86
C LEU A 257 -4.01 4.46 -6.00
N VAL A 258 -3.64 4.06 -7.19
CA VAL A 258 -3.80 4.85 -8.40
C VAL A 258 -4.79 4.17 -9.33
N ARG A 259 -5.20 4.89 -10.36
CA ARG A 259 -5.98 4.35 -11.46
C ARG A 259 -5.30 3.12 -12.04
N GLU A 260 -6.01 2.03 -12.11
CA GLU A 260 -5.55 0.74 -12.60
C GLU A 260 -6.01 0.52 -14.04
N GLU A 261 -5.25 -0.30 -14.73
CA GLU A 261 -5.53 -0.65 -16.09
C GLU A 261 -5.80 -2.14 -16.23
N ASP A 262 -6.62 -2.40 -17.17
CA ASP A 262 -6.98 -3.70 -17.62
C ASP A 262 -5.79 -4.49 -18.19
N GLY A 263 -4.98 -5.07 -17.54
CA GLY A 263 -3.74 -5.83 -17.81
C GLY A 263 -3.53 -6.54 -19.17
N THR A 264 -4.24 -6.15 -20.22
CA THR A 264 -4.18 -6.77 -21.56
C THR A 264 -3.01 -6.30 -22.43
N GLY A 265 -2.10 -5.49 -21.89
CA GLY A 265 -0.93 -5.03 -22.63
C GLY A 265 0.12 -6.10 -22.82
N THR A 266 0.45 -6.37 -24.04
CA THR A 266 1.59 -7.16 -24.46
C THR A 266 2.88 -6.38 -24.24
N GLY A 267 3.75 -6.87 -23.35
CA GLY A 267 5.10 -6.36 -23.18
C GLY A 267 5.51 -6.11 -21.74
N SER A 268 6.78 -5.85 -21.54
CA SER A 268 7.43 -5.56 -20.25
C SER A 268 6.87 -4.33 -19.50
N THR A 269 5.96 -3.62 -20.10
CA THR A 269 5.27 -2.46 -19.57
C THR A 269 3.86 -2.75 -19.06
N SER A 270 3.43 -4.01 -19.05
CA SER A 270 2.15 -4.40 -18.48
C SER A 270 2.17 -4.35 -16.94
N ASN A 271 2.63 -3.25 -16.43
CA ASN A 271 2.42 -2.89 -15.06
C ASN A 271 0.94 -2.63 -14.91
N LYS A 272 0.21 -3.48 -14.19
CA LYS A 272 -1.24 -3.36 -13.91
C LYS A 272 -1.65 -1.96 -13.43
N ARG A 273 -0.71 -1.13 -13.10
CA ARG A 273 -0.82 0.26 -12.72
C ARG A 273 -0.78 1.25 -13.87
N ALA A 274 -0.21 0.89 -15.01
CA ALA A 274 0.25 1.88 -16.00
C ALA A 274 -0.64 2.01 -17.24
N LYS A 275 -1.70 1.21 -17.36
CA LYS A 275 -2.45 1.18 -18.58
C LYS A 275 -3.85 1.63 -18.46
N TYR A 276 -4.26 2.27 -19.46
CA TYR A 276 -5.60 2.75 -19.63
C TYR A 276 -6.32 1.84 -20.60
N SER A 277 -7.30 1.15 -20.10
CA SER A 277 -8.46 0.89 -20.94
C SER A 277 -9.18 2.23 -21.12
N SER A 278 -10.11 2.33 -22.03
CA SER A 278 -10.92 3.55 -22.24
C SER A 278 -11.71 3.97 -20.99
N THR A 279 -11.76 3.19 -19.95
CA THR A 279 -12.46 3.39 -18.69
C THR A 279 -11.47 3.49 -17.53
N GLU A 280 -11.70 4.47 -16.67
CA GLU A 280 -10.94 4.64 -15.42
C GLU A 280 -11.37 3.59 -14.42
N ALA A 281 -10.46 2.73 -14.03
CA ALA A 281 -10.71 1.69 -13.05
C ALA A 281 -9.93 1.96 -11.76
N PHE A 282 -10.62 1.87 -10.64
CA PHE A 282 -10.04 1.97 -9.32
C PHE A 282 -10.27 0.68 -8.55
N SER A 283 -9.35 0.37 -7.65
CA SER A 283 -9.52 -0.71 -6.69
C SER A 283 -9.55 -0.16 -5.27
N LEU A 284 -10.29 -0.83 -4.41
CA LEU A 284 -10.22 -0.67 -2.97
C LEU A 284 -9.87 -2.00 -2.31
N PHE A 285 -9.22 -1.94 -1.15
CA PHE A 285 -8.82 -3.11 -0.39
C PHE A 285 -9.37 -3.05 1.03
N CYS A 286 -10.02 -4.12 1.45
CA CYS A 286 -10.35 -4.38 2.84
C CYS A 286 -9.21 -5.24 3.42
N VAL A 287 -8.58 -4.77 4.47
CA VAL A 287 -7.36 -5.39 5.02
C VAL A 287 -7.55 -5.71 6.49
N LYS A 288 -7.16 -6.92 6.88
CA LYS A 288 -7.02 -7.33 8.28
C LYS A 288 -5.53 -7.36 8.65
N TYR A 289 -5.14 -6.59 9.63
CA TYR A 289 -3.79 -6.61 10.16
C TYR A 289 -3.61 -7.74 11.18
N GLY A 290 -2.46 -8.37 11.16
CA GLY A 290 -2.09 -9.41 12.10
C GLY A 290 -0.63 -9.82 11.88
N ASN A 291 0.01 -10.41 12.85
CA ASN A 291 1.39 -10.87 12.74
C ASN A 291 1.44 -12.36 12.36
N VAL A 292 1.66 -12.63 11.07
CA VAL A 292 1.73 -14.01 10.54
C VAL A 292 2.86 -14.81 11.19
N LEU A 293 3.99 -14.17 11.49
CA LEU A 293 5.11 -14.83 12.17
C LEU A 293 4.77 -15.25 13.61
N ALA A 294 3.82 -14.55 14.25
CA ALA A 294 3.26 -14.89 15.56
C ALA A 294 2.02 -15.80 15.46
N ARG A 295 1.70 -16.33 14.29
CA ARG A 295 0.51 -17.15 13.99
C ARG A 295 -0.83 -16.40 14.15
N GLU A 296 -0.80 -15.08 14.06
CA GLU A 296 -2.03 -14.30 14.00
C GLU A 296 -2.53 -14.20 12.54
N PRO A 297 -3.81 -14.49 12.27
CA PRO A 297 -4.36 -14.31 10.94
C PRO A 297 -4.39 -12.83 10.56
N GLY A 298 -3.83 -12.50 9.41
CA GLY A 298 -3.77 -11.12 8.95
C GLY A 298 -2.72 -10.93 7.87
N ILE A 299 -2.43 -9.66 7.58
CA ILE A 299 -1.39 -9.23 6.66
C ILE A 299 -0.26 -8.60 7.46
N THR A 300 0.96 -8.99 7.13
CA THR A 300 2.20 -8.50 7.76
C THR A 300 3.21 -8.17 6.67
N TYR A 301 3.95 -7.10 6.82
CA TYR A 301 5.18 -6.88 6.06
C TYR A 301 6.35 -7.51 6.82
N ALA A 302 6.90 -8.59 6.29
CA ALA A 302 8.06 -9.24 6.87
C ALA A 302 9.34 -8.68 6.24
N TYR A 303 10.32 -8.39 7.09
CA TYR A 303 11.65 -8.03 6.64
C TYR A 303 12.68 -9.01 7.22
N GLY A 304 13.75 -9.21 6.49
CA GLY A 304 14.82 -10.11 6.87
C GLY A 304 16.15 -9.41 6.84
N GLY A 305 17.10 -9.89 7.63
CA GLY A 305 18.50 -9.48 7.61
C GLY A 305 19.37 -10.69 7.90
N THR A 306 20.67 -10.52 7.82
CA THR A 306 21.64 -11.56 8.09
C THR A 306 21.55 -11.94 9.58
N GLU A 307 21.26 -13.21 9.87
CA GLU A 307 21.37 -13.83 11.21
C GLU A 307 20.66 -13.13 12.37
N GLY A 308 19.43 -12.66 12.16
CA GLY A 308 18.54 -12.21 13.25
C GLY A 308 18.75 -10.77 13.74
N GLU A 309 19.68 -10.04 13.20
CA GLU A 309 19.98 -8.64 13.54
C GLU A 309 19.76 -7.67 12.35
N GLY A 310 18.97 -8.04 11.36
CA GLY A 310 18.71 -7.16 10.22
C GLY A 310 17.75 -6.02 10.58
N ASP A 311 18.12 -4.82 10.26
CA ASP A 311 17.24 -3.66 10.26
C ASP A 311 16.36 -3.64 9.00
N LEU A 312 15.24 -2.92 9.06
CA LEU A 312 14.38 -2.72 7.88
C LEU A 312 15.15 -2.07 6.72
N TYR A 313 16.11 -1.23 7.04
CA TYR A 313 17.02 -0.57 6.10
C TYR A 313 18.46 -0.74 6.56
N GLU A 314 19.30 -1.28 5.72
CA GLU A 314 20.74 -1.36 5.94
C GLU A 314 21.45 -0.30 5.10
N LEU A 315 22.37 0.44 5.72
CA LEU A 315 23.16 1.48 5.05
C LEU A 315 24.61 1.06 4.90
N TRP A 316 25.06 0.95 3.65
CA TRP A 316 26.44 0.69 3.29
C TRP A 316 27.09 1.95 2.74
N THR A 317 28.28 2.29 3.24
CA THR A 317 29.03 3.45 2.79
C THR A 317 30.44 3.05 2.38
N TRP A 318 30.90 3.53 1.22
CA TRP A 318 32.25 3.40 0.73
C TRP A 318 32.89 4.78 0.61
N GLU A 319 34.04 4.99 1.25
CA GLU A 319 34.73 6.27 1.21
C GLU A 319 35.32 6.57 -0.18
N ARG A 320 35.73 5.53 -0.90
CA ARG A 320 36.33 5.65 -2.23
C ARG A 320 35.90 4.48 -3.10
N LEU A 321 35.48 4.81 -4.31
CA LEU A 321 35.27 3.85 -5.38
C LEU A 321 36.55 3.74 -6.22
N GLU A 322 36.94 2.51 -6.64
CA GLU A 322 38.19 2.25 -7.31
C GLU A 322 38.41 3.11 -8.58
N ASP A 323 37.37 3.26 -9.38
CA ASP A 323 37.45 3.93 -10.69
C ASP A 323 37.04 5.41 -10.68
N TYR A 324 36.63 5.94 -9.52
CA TYR A 324 36.08 7.30 -9.45
C TYR A 324 36.58 8.06 -8.22
N ASN A 325 36.78 9.38 -8.39
CA ASN A 325 37.04 10.27 -7.26
C ASN A 325 35.74 10.58 -6.51
N ALA A 326 35.01 9.54 -6.11
CA ALA A 326 33.72 9.63 -5.46
C ALA A 326 33.60 8.59 -4.36
N GLY A 327 32.83 8.91 -3.34
CA GLY A 327 32.31 7.95 -2.35
C GLY A 327 31.02 7.33 -2.87
N GLY A 328 30.64 6.18 -2.31
CA GLY A 328 29.38 5.51 -2.59
C GLY A 328 28.54 5.34 -1.33
N MET A 329 27.23 5.39 -1.49
CA MET A 329 26.27 4.98 -0.45
C MET A 329 25.24 4.07 -1.09
N ARG A 330 24.87 3.01 -0.39
CA ARG A 330 23.78 2.10 -0.76
C ARG A 330 22.92 1.86 0.45
N MET A 331 21.62 1.94 0.23
CA MET A 331 20.62 1.57 1.23
C MET A 331 19.84 0.38 0.71
N ASP A 332 19.76 -0.66 1.51
CA ASP A 332 19.21 -1.96 1.17
C ASP A 332 18.01 -2.28 2.06
N SER A 333 17.08 -3.06 1.53
CA SER A 333 15.96 -3.62 2.29
C SER A 333 15.60 -4.99 1.72
N TYR A 334 15.39 -5.96 2.59
CA TYR A 334 14.88 -7.29 2.24
C TYR A 334 13.49 -7.43 2.82
N GLY A 335 12.50 -7.65 1.99
CA GLY A 335 11.14 -7.76 2.51
C GLY A 335 10.19 -8.48 1.59
N SER A 336 9.05 -8.86 2.17
CA SER A 336 7.90 -9.47 1.50
C SER A 336 6.62 -9.21 2.28
N VAL A 337 5.49 -9.28 1.58
CA VAL A 337 4.17 -9.25 2.23
C VAL A 337 3.71 -10.68 2.48
N LEU A 338 3.32 -10.95 3.71
CA LEU A 338 2.77 -12.23 4.13
C LEU A 338 1.27 -12.09 4.34
N LEU A 339 0.51 -13.02 3.78
CA LEU A 339 -0.93 -13.15 3.99
C LEU A 339 -1.19 -14.45 4.74
N GLY A 340 -1.53 -14.38 6.03
CA GLY A 340 -1.76 -15.56 6.87
C GLY A 340 -2.93 -16.41 6.39
N SER A 341 -4.06 -15.79 6.10
CA SER A 341 -5.24 -16.44 5.52
C SER A 341 -5.81 -15.59 4.39
N THR A 342 -6.29 -16.23 3.35
CA THR A 342 -6.99 -15.55 2.25
C THR A 342 -8.26 -14.83 2.70
N LEU A 343 -8.81 -15.20 3.87
CA LEU A 343 -9.97 -14.54 4.49
C LEU A 343 -9.65 -13.19 5.16
N CYS A 344 -8.37 -12.78 5.14
CA CYS A 344 -7.89 -11.53 5.75
C CYS A 344 -7.71 -10.40 4.74
N LEU A 345 -7.92 -10.66 3.45
CA LEU A 345 -7.79 -9.69 2.38
C LEU A 345 -9.00 -9.73 1.47
N GLY A 346 -9.59 -8.56 1.22
CA GLY A 346 -10.67 -8.40 0.24
C GLY A 346 -10.35 -7.28 -0.73
N ARG A 347 -10.71 -7.46 -1.99
CA ARG A 347 -10.54 -6.46 -3.05
C ARG A 347 -11.84 -6.26 -3.80
N ILE A 348 -12.18 -5.01 -4.07
CA ILE A 348 -13.20 -4.64 -5.06
C ILE A 348 -12.48 -3.83 -6.12
N PHE A 349 -12.61 -4.19 -7.38
CA PHE A 349 -11.89 -3.58 -8.48
C PHE A 349 -12.82 -3.21 -9.65
N ASP A 350 -12.25 -2.56 -10.65
CA ASP A 350 -12.96 -2.05 -11.82
C ASP A 350 -14.09 -1.07 -11.46
N ILE A 351 -13.79 -0.16 -10.54
CA ILE A 351 -14.71 0.83 -10.02
C ILE A 351 -14.52 2.13 -10.82
N THR A 352 -15.60 2.69 -11.36
CA THR A 352 -15.59 4.01 -12.01
C THR A 352 -15.67 5.16 -11.01
N ASP A 353 -15.19 6.34 -11.40
CA ASP A 353 -15.28 7.57 -10.59
C ASP A 353 -16.68 8.20 -10.72
N GLU A 354 -17.69 7.49 -10.24
CA GLU A 354 -19.10 7.90 -10.23
C GLU A 354 -19.65 8.00 -8.80
N ALA A 355 -20.88 8.48 -8.67
CA ALA A 355 -21.57 8.54 -7.38
C ALA A 355 -21.80 7.13 -6.82
N LEU A 356 -21.63 6.99 -5.50
CA LEU A 356 -21.84 5.71 -4.84
C LEU A 356 -23.31 5.26 -4.92
N VAL A 357 -23.50 3.97 -5.20
CA VAL A 357 -24.82 3.35 -5.24
C VAL A 357 -25.09 2.66 -3.89
N ALA A 358 -26.34 2.77 -3.42
CA ALA A 358 -26.76 2.18 -2.14
C ALA A 358 -27.02 0.68 -2.28
#